data_67fcb8122de37eda02a6c3b11fa9d290
#
_entry.id   67fcb8122de37eda02a6c3b11fa9d290
#
_cell.length_a   1.000
_cell.length_b   1.000
_cell.length_c   1.000
_cell.angle_alpha   90.00
_cell.angle_beta   90.00
_cell.angle_gamma   90.00
#
_symmetry.space_group_name_H-M   'P 1'
#
loop_
_entity.id
_entity.type
_entity.pdbx_description
1 polymer ?
#
loop_
_entity_poly.entity_id
_entity_poly.type
_entity_poly.pdbx_seq_one_letter_code
_entity_poly.pdbx_strand_id
1 'polypeptide(L)'
;MVDVKTIFSFKSIPDCFVKEREDIKNNTVRKIDLNDERFLDLIYWSVAGWNDGDIKIEIKCDSVHPYRFTKDIRDICIWNDLMIITWNHKKVN
;
A
#
# COMPACT_ATOMS: atom_id res chain seq x y z
N MET A 1 -18.08 -11.91 13.52
CA MET A 1 -17.55 -10.67 12.94
C MET A 1 -16.16 -10.96 12.36
N VAL A 2 -15.98 -10.67 11.11
CA VAL A 2 -14.68 -10.89 10.46
C VAL A 2 -13.81 -9.66 10.69
N ASP A 3 -12.64 -9.86 11.31
CA ASP A 3 -11.69 -8.77 11.48
C ASP A 3 -10.98 -8.48 10.16
N VAL A 4 -11.25 -7.31 9.61
CA VAL A 4 -10.59 -6.84 8.39
C VAL A 4 -9.25 -6.22 8.79
N LYS A 5 -8.19 -6.62 8.12
CA LYS A 5 -6.86 -6.08 8.40
C LYS A 5 -6.79 -4.60 8.06
N THR A 6 -5.91 -3.88 8.76
CA THR A 6 -5.69 -2.45 8.60
C THR A 6 -4.26 -2.12 8.18
N ILE A 7 -3.37 -3.10 8.20
CA ILE A 7 -1.97 -2.94 7.75
C ILE A 7 -1.68 -3.99 6.70
N PHE A 8 -1.17 -3.56 5.56
CA PHE A 8 -0.92 -4.42 4.41
C PHE A 8 0.54 -4.35 4.02
N SER A 9 1.23 -5.49 4.10
CA SER A 9 2.66 -5.59 3.82
C SER A 9 2.92 -6.14 2.42
N PHE A 10 3.77 -5.45 1.66
CA PHE A 10 4.19 -5.87 0.33
C PHE A 10 5.70 -5.75 0.21
N LYS A 11 6.29 -6.59 -0.64
CA LYS A 11 7.72 -6.49 -0.99
C LYS A 11 7.89 -5.64 -2.25
N SER A 12 9.00 -4.91 -2.31
CA SER A 12 9.36 -4.12 -3.48
C SER A 12 10.81 -4.40 -3.88
N ILE A 13 11.13 -4.17 -5.15
CA ILE A 13 12.51 -4.24 -5.63
C ILE A 13 13.28 -3.00 -5.18
N PRO A 14 14.64 -3.07 -5.02
CA PRO A 14 15.42 -1.96 -4.45
C PRO A 14 15.19 -0.61 -5.08
N ASP A 15 15.18 -0.51 -6.41
CA ASP A 15 15.02 0.76 -7.10
C ASP A 15 13.67 1.41 -6.82
N CYS A 16 12.59 0.62 -6.87
CA CYS A 16 11.25 1.10 -6.55
C CYS A 16 11.11 1.42 -5.07
N PHE A 17 11.69 0.60 -4.20
CA PHE A 17 11.62 0.78 -2.74
C PHE A 17 12.19 2.14 -2.32
N VAL A 18 13.37 2.50 -2.83
CA VAL A 18 14.01 3.77 -2.48
C VAL A 18 13.14 4.95 -2.91
N LYS A 19 12.60 4.91 -4.12
CA LYS A 19 11.71 5.97 -4.63
C LYS A 19 10.42 6.07 -3.80
N GLU A 20 9.86 4.96 -3.40
CA GLU A 20 8.66 4.89 -2.59
C GLU A 20 8.92 5.42 -1.17
N ARG A 21 10.04 5.03 -0.56
CA ARG A 21 10.44 5.49 0.77
C ARG A 21 10.67 6.99 0.82
N GLU A 22 11.32 7.54 -0.21
CA GLU A 22 11.70 8.96 -0.28
C GLU A 22 10.60 9.85 -0.86
N ASP A 23 9.39 9.31 -1.05
CA ASP A 23 8.23 10.02 -1.59
C ASP A 23 8.41 10.55 -3.02
N ILE A 24 9.40 10.03 -3.76
CA ILE A 24 9.55 10.29 -5.20
C ILE A 24 8.42 9.59 -5.95
N LYS A 25 8.01 8.42 -5.45
CA LYS A 25 6.89 7.65 -5.95
C LYS A 25 5.94 7.36 -4.78
N ASN A 26 4.69 7.81 -4.88
CA ASN A 26 3.71 7.70 -3.79
C ASN A 26 2.64 6.64 -4.05
N ASN A 27 2.95 5.64 -4.86
CA ASN A 27 2.01 4.57 -5.16
C ASN A 27 2.73 3.27 -5.44
N THR A 28 1.96 2.18 -5.40
CA THR A 28 2.41 0.88 -5.87
C THR A 28 1.31 0.26 -6.71
N VAL A 29 1.70 -0.40 -7.81
CA VAL A 29 0.77 -1.10 -8.70
C VAL A 29 0.97 -2.59 -8.51
N ARG A 30 -0.09 -3.30 -8.16
CA ARG A 30 -0.06 -4.73 -7.87
C ARG A 30 -1.11 -5.47 -8.68
N LYS A 31 -0.74 -6.63 -9.21
CA LYS A 31 -1.72 -7.52 -9.83
C LYS A 31 -2.57 -8.14 -8.73
N ILE A 32 -3.89 -8.09 -8.89
CA ILE A 32 -4.83 -8.63 -7.90
C ILE A 32 -4.78 -10.15 -7.92
N ASP A 33 -4.59 -10.74 -6.74
CA ASP A 33 -4.66 -12.18 -6.52
C ASP A 33 -5.79 -12.44 -5.52
N LEU A 34 -6.89 -13.00 -5.99
CA LEU A 34 -8.07 -13.24 -5.15
C LEU A 34 -7.86 -14.38 -4.15
N ASN A 35 -6.76 -15.12 -4.24
CA ASN A 35 -6.36 -16.11 -3.23
C ASN A 35 -5.53 -15.48 -2.10
N ASP A 36 -5.18 -14.21 -2.22
CA ASP A 36 -4.39 -13.47 -1.23
C ASP A 36 -5.34 -12.57 -0.43
N GLU A 37 -5.47 -12.83 0.86
CA GLU A 37 -6.37 -12.11 1.76
C GLU A 37 -6.12 -10.60 1.77
N ARG A 38 -4.88 -10.16 1.54
CA ARG A 38 -4.55 -8.73 1.50
C ARG A 38 -5.39 -8.02 0.44
N PHE A 39 -5.54 -8.61 -0.74
CA PHE A 39 -6.34 -8.02 -1.82
C PHE A 39 -7.82 -8.03 -1.51
N LEU A 40 -8.33 -9.10 -0.89
CA LEU A 40 -9.73 -9.16 -0.49
C LEU A 40 -10.06 -8.05 0.53
N ASP A 41 -9.20 -7.85 1.52
CA ASP A 41 -9.39 -6.81 2.52
C ASP A 41 -9.26 -5.41 1.93
N LEU A 42 -8.32 -5.21 1.01
CA LEU A 42 -8.16 -3.93 0.31
C LEU A 42 -9.36 -3.61 -0.58
N ILE A 43 -9.93 -4.61 -1.24
CA ILE A 43 -11.16 -4.43 -2.02
C ILE A 43 -12.31 -4.04 -1.08
N TYR A 44 -12.41 -4.67 0.08
CA TYR A 44 -13.41 -4.30 1.08
C TYR A 44 -13.28 -2.82 1.45
N TRP A 45 -12.07 -2.36 1.78
CA TRP A 45 -11.86 -0.96 2.14
C TRP A 45 -12.16 -0.02 0.99
N SER A 46 -11.85 -0.40 -0.25
CA SER A 46 -12.14 0.44 -1.42
C SER A 46 -13.63 0.71 -1.61
N VAL A 47 -14.48 -0.23 -1.17
CA VAL A 47 -15.94 -0.10 -1.24
C VAL A 47 -16.49 0.59 -0.01
N ALA A 48 -16.02 0.21 1.18
CA ALA A 48 -16.53 0.74 2.45
C ALA A 48 -16.08 2.17 2.71
N GLY A 49 -14.90 2.55 2.20
CA GLY A 49 -14.29 3.85 2.52
C GLY A 49 -13.55 3.81 3.85
N TRP A 50 -12.72 4.81 4.09
CA TRP A 50 -11.94 4.93 5.33
C TRP A 50 -11.55 6.40 5.56
N ASN A 51 -11.15 6.70 6.81
CA ASN A 51 -10.58 7.99 7.17
C ASN A 51 -9.06 7.93 7.17
N ASP A 52 -8.40 9.07 7.06
CA ASP A 52 -6.93 9.15 7.10
C ASP A 52 -6.39 8.45 8.35
N GLY A 53 -5.42 7.59 8.14
CA GLY A 53 -4.77 6.84 9.21
C GLY A 53 -5.43 5.51 9.58
N ASP A 54 -6.63 5.24 9.08
CA ASP A 54 -7.34 3.98 9.39
C ASP A 54 -6.64 2.76 8.79
N ILE A 55 -6.08 2.89 7.60
CA ILE A 55 -5.37 1.79 6.94
C ILE A 55 -4.00 2.25 6.45
N LYS A 56 -3.04 1.34 6.52
CA LYS A 56 -1.63 1.62 6.21
C LYS A 56 -1.07 0.56 5.29
N ILE A 57 -0.11 0.99 4.47
CA ILE A 57 0.70 0.07 3.67
C ILE A 57 2.11 0.04 4.25
N GLU A 58 2.67 -1.16 4.37
CA GLU A 58 4.06 -1.38 4.74
C GLU A 58 4.78 -1.95 3.51
N ILE A 59 5.84 -1.29 3.10
CA ILE A 59 6.67 -1.76 1.98
C ILE A 59 8.01 -2.24 2.54
N LYS A 60 8.45 -3.41 2.09
CA LYS A 60 9.69 -4.06 2.55
C LYS A 60 10.63 -4.31 1.39
N CYS A 61 11.93 -4.18 1.67
CA CYS A 61 12.98 -4.62 0.77
C CYS A 61 14.18 -5.07 1.61
N ASP A 62 14.51 -6.36 1.56
CA ASP A 62 15.51 -6.94 2.45
C ASP A 62 16.94 -6.46 2.16
N SER A 63 17.20 -5.96 0.95
CA SER A 63 18.54 -5.55 0.52
C SER A 63 18.86 -4.07 0.72
N VAL A 64 17.92 -3.29 1.28
CA VAL A 64 18.09 -1.84 1.48
C VAL A 64 17.81 -1.48 2.94
N HIS A 65 18.60 -0.59 3.53
CA HIS A 65 18.39 -0.11 4.90
C HIS A 65 17.95 1.36 4.90
N PRO A 66 16.96 1.73 5.73
CA PRO A 66 16.07 0.82 6.47
C PRO A 66 15.22 0.00 5.51
N TYR A 67 15.02 -1.27 5.84
CA TYR A 67 14.43 -2.26 4.92
C TYR A 67 12.91 -2.24 4.86
N ARG A 68 12.26 -1.33 5.56
CA ARG A 68 10.80 -1.16 5.51
C ARG A 68 10.40 0.26 5.86
N PHE A 69 9.25 0.64 5.38
CA PHE A 69 8.58 1.88 5.78
C PHE A 69 7.07 1.67 5.76
N THR A 70 6.35 2.53 6.46
CA THR A 70 4.89 2.48 6.55
C THR A 70 4.32 3.84 6.16
N LYS A 71 3.25 3.82 5.35
CA LYS A 71 2.55 5.03 4.91
C LYS A 71 1.04 4.84 5.08
N ASP A 72 0.33 5.93 5.37
CA ASP A 72 -1.12 5.93 5.40
C ASP A 72 -1.65 5.84 3.97
N ILE A 73 -2.61 4.92 3.74
CA ILE A 73 -3.22 4.75 2.42
C ILE A 73 -4.22 5.87 2.20
N ARG A 74 -4.05 6.59 1.11
CA ARG A 74 -4.93 7.67 0.69
C ARG A 74 -6.00 7.20 -0.28
N ASP A 75 -5.63 6.33 -1.24
CA ASP A 75 -6.54 5.90 -2.30
C ASP A 75 -6.23 4.47 -2.72
N ILE A 76 -7.28 3.76 -3.11
CA ILE A 76 -7.18 2.44 -3.72
C ILE A 76 -7.99 2.50 -5.00
N CYS A 77 -7.32 2.35 -6.14
CA CYS A 77 -7.94 2.35 -7.46
C CYS A 77 -7.78 0.98 -8.09
N ILE A 78 -8.86 0.44 -8.65
CA ILE A 78 -8.84 -0.86 -9.32
C ILE A 78 -9.14 -0.64 -10.79
N TRP A 79 -8.26 -1.14 -11.64
CA TRP A 79 -8.43 -1.10 -13.08
C TRP A 79 -8.06 -2.46 -13.67
N ASN A 80 -9.03 -3.14 -14.28
CA ASN A 80 -8.88 -4.52 -14.74
C ASN A 80 -8.44 -5.42 -13.59
N ASP A 81 -7.30 -6.11 -13.72
CA ASP A 81 -6.74 -6.98 -12.70
C ASP A 81 -5.63 -6.31 -11.88
N LEU A 82 -5.53 -4.97 -11.97
CA LEU A 82 -4.51 -4.20 -11.27
C LEU A 82 -5.12 -3.38 -10.13
N MET A 83 -4.40 -3.31 -9.03
CA MET A 83 -4.73 -2.47 -7.89
C MET A 83 -3.63 -1.42 -7.74
N ILE A 84 -4.02 -0.15 -7.72
CA ILE A 84 -3.12 0.98 -7.51
C ILE A 84 -3.38 1.52 -6.12
N ILE A 85 -2.40 1.39 -5.23
CA ILE A 85 -2.48 1.87 -3.86
C ILE A 85 -1.64 3.13 -3.76
N THR A 86 -2.28 4.23 -3.40
CA THR A 86 -1.64 5.55 -3.31
C THR A 86 -1.60 5.99 -1.85
N TRP A 87 -0.49 6.60 -1.43
CA TRP A 87 -0.35 7.16 -0.09
C TRP A 87 -0.05 8.66 -0.14
N ASN A 88 -0.19 9.31 1.00
CA ASN A 88 0.06 10.74 1.10
C ASN A 88 1.53 11.06 0.94
N HIS A 89 1.82 12.09 0.15
CA HIS A 89 3.16 12.65 0.11
C HIS A 89 3.50 13.28 1.45
N LYS A 90 4.78 13.18 1.83
CA LYS A 90 5.30 13.94 2.96
C LYS A 90 5.14 15.43 2.64
N LYS A 91 4.50 16.18 3.55
CA LYS A 91 4.38 17.62 3.38
C LYS A 91 5.77 18.25 3.43
N VAL A 92 6.12 18.96 2.39
CA VAL A 92 7.30 19.81 2.37
C VAL A 92 6.85 21.18 2.84
N ASN A 93 7.32 21.53 4.01
CA ASN A 93 7.13 22.89 4.53
C ASN A 93 8.24 23.78 4.04
#